data_13f5d838be15f64bb458690be4debf66
#
_entry.id   13f5d838be15f64bb458690be4debf66
#
_cell.length_a   1.000
_cell.length_b   1.000
_cell.length_c   1.000
_cell.angle_alpha   90.00
_cell.angle_beta   90.00
_cell.angle_gamma   90.00
#
_symmetry.space_group_name_H-M   'P 1'
#
loop_
_entity.id
_entity.type
_entity.pdbx_description
1 polymer ?
#
loop_
_entity_poly.entity_id
_entity_poly.type
_entity_poly.pdbx_seq_one_letter_code
_entity_poly.pdbx_strand_id
1 'polypeptide(L)'
;DLRINYVASTSRWYESYYNKDCNRDAYRAKCELFPLAKVSNVYKADISEKSLMPVCINYRMDGENGAIADAADISKTTYMEPAYLKYSYIPVDKPTTFVAASEAVFAKPIPLNNSNGRRKRLVMSIFADSFNYRIIKEKGLDKLMPETAAFFEKGIVFDNFYSGSEWTLPSIATYWTGKHSSKHMNLDEKYLIDFMKDEKVLAEYFHDEGYVTAKIGGNDAVTPVSGYNRGIDRFLYQYISQGYTAKDVVTDVIEHMRTFAGDDQYLWVDFVDLHDISGGFMRSIGVQAQMPLECRMFDNDVKTTVKQTYSENRKYIFEQELREFDFHLGRLFKYIEDNYSDDEIVISLFSDHGAAFMIDNGEPFVSWQRMNVPMMIRGTGGVRGVCAVVVESADYAAMMCALAGIKYDYTGTDANLPKVLGGTREREYALSQSLFVGDLYSGALHGRDFHYYFKSAKPVQPEFRIDISKAEDYIADDRGEIIDDDDRRLKYRERLLSEIKHLIKK
;
A
#
# COMPACT_ATOMS: atom_id res chain seq x y z
N ASP A 1 20.27 -0.47 12.12
CA ASP A 1 19.11 0.38 11.95
C ASP A 1 18.73 0.39 10.46
N LEU A 2 17.70 -0.37 10.08
CA LEU A 2 17.26 -0.56 8.68
C LEU A 2 16.90 0.77 8.00
N ARG A 3 16.58 1.78 8.78
CA ARG A 3 16.18 3.12 8.33
C ARG A 3 17.33 3.97 7.79
N ILE A 4 18.57 3.65 8.17
CA ILE A 4 19.78 4.42 7.79
C ILE A 4 20.27 4.07 6.38
N ASN A 5 19.80 2.97 5.78
CA ASN A 5 20.33 2.42 4.54
C ASN A 5 19.65 2.91 3.26
N TYR A 6 18.65 3.80 3.37
CA TYR A 6 18.01 4.41 2.22
C TYR A 6 18.51 5.83 2.03
N VAL A 7 19.24 6.06 0.97
CA VAL A 7 19.66 7.41 0.57
C VAL A 7 18.78 7.83 -0.60
N ALA A 8 18.04 8.90 -0.41
CA ALA A 8 17.25 9.50 -1.46
C ALA A 8 18.12 10.16 -2.52
N SER A 9 17.66 10.18 -3.75
CA SER A 9 18.24 11.03 -4.81
C SER A 9 18.22 12.52 -4.41
N THR A 10 17.38 12.91 -3.46
CA THR A 10 17.43 14.19 -2.74
C THR A 10 17.72 13.90 -1.27
N SER A 11 18.98 14.07 -0.85
CA SER A 11 19.45 13.78 0.52
C SER A 11 18.65 14.50 1.61
N ARG A 12 18.06 15.65 1.30
CA ARG A 12 17.25 16.45 2.22
C ARG A 12 15.95 15.79 2.67
N TRP A 13 15.37 14.87 1.88
CA TRP A 13 14.11 14.24 2.26
C TRP A 13 14.27 13.34 3.50
N TYR A 14 15.33 12.54 3.54
CA TYR A 14 15.55 11.59 4.61
C TYR A 14 15.92 12.28 5.94
N GLU A 15 16.78 13.30 5.88
CA GLU A 15 17.15 14.09 7.06
C GLU A 15 15.96 14.85 7.62
N SER A 16 15.09 15.35 6.76
CA SER A 16 13.97 16.17 7.17
C SER A 16 12.83 15.37 7.79
N TYR A 17 12.58 14.14 7.38
CA TYR A 17 11.56 13.29 7.98
C TYR A 17 11.97 12.79 9.39
N TYR A 18 13.26 12.62 9.64
CA TYR A 18 13.78 12.26 10.97
C TYR A 18 13.83 13.42 11.96
N ASN A 19 14.04 14.62 11.49
CA ASN A 19 14.00 15.81 12.33
C ASN A 19 12.54 16.27 12.45
N LYS A 20 11.95 16.13 13.62
CA LYS A 20 10.55 16.48 13.94
C LYS A 20 10.14 17.92 13.61
N ASP A 21 11.11 18.78 13.26
CA ASP A 21 10.92 20.17 12.84
C ASP A 21 10.70 20.31 11.32
N CYS A 22 10.44 19.21 10.62
CA CYS A 22 10.34 19.24 9.19
C CYS A 22 9.01 19.76 8.70
N ASN A 23 9.08 20.83 7.95
CA ASN A 23 7.96 21.32 7.17
C ASN A 23 7.65 20.29 6.06
N ARG A 24 6.47 19.66 6.11
CA ARG A 24 5.98 18.70 5.09
C ARG A 24 6.03 19.28 3.66
N ASP A 25 6.09 20.61 3.53
CA ASP A 25 6.25 21.30 2.24
C ASP A 25 7.61 21.10 1.56
N ALA A 26 8.59 20.49 2.21
CA ALA A 26 9.91 20.23 1.63
C ALA A 26 9.92 19.03 0.63
N TYR A 27 8.84 18.25 0.54
CA TYR A 27 8.74 17.03 -0.29
C TYR A 27 8.26 17.30 -1.71
N ARG A 28 8.65 18.40 -2.32
CA ARG A 28 8.15 18.83 -3.62
C ARG A 28 8.74 18.08 -4.81
N ALA A 29 9.70 17.20 -4.62
CA ALA A 29 10.37 16.48 -5.67
C ALA A 29 10.04 14.98 -5.62
N LYS A 30 9.92 14.37 -6.77
CA LYS A 30 9.88 12.93 -6.94
C LYS A 30 11.18 12.34 -6.42
N CYS A 31 11.08 11.44 -5.45
CA CYS A 31 12.22 10.79 -4.80
C CYS A 31 12.31 9.33 -5.23
N GLU A 32 13.53 8.89 -5.47
CA GLU A 32 13.84 7.50 -5.73
C GLU A 32 14.81 7.01 -4.67
N LEU A 33 14.47 5.90 -4.03
CA LEU A 33 15.18 5.36 -2.88
C LEU A 33 15.60 3.92 -3.16
N PHE A 34 16.82 3.57 -2.77
CA PHE A 34 17.36 2.23 -2.93
C PHE A 34 17.91 1.70 -1.61
N PRO A 35 17.81 0.39 -1.34
CA PRO A 35 18.45 -0.23 -0.19
C PRO A 35 19.98 -0.19 -0.31
N LEU A 36 20.65 -0.15 0.84
CA LEU A 36 22.10 -0.26 0.95
C LEU A 36 22.91 0.73 0.10
N ALA A 37 22.30 1.88 -0.27
CA ALA A 37 23.02 2.91 -1.00
C ALA A 37 24.20 3.45 -0.18
N LYS A 38 25.33 3.70 -0.86
CA LYS A 38 26.56 4.21 -0.25
C LYS A 38 26.94 5.53 -0.88
N VAL A 39 27.31 6.49 -0.04
CA VAL A 39 27.92 7.75 -0.48
C VAL A 39 29.44 7.55 -0.53
N SER A 40 30.03 7.71 -1.69
CA SER A 40 31.46 7.53 -1.89
C SER A 40 31.91 8.19 -3.20
N ASN A 41 33.18 8.49 -3.32
CA ASN A 41 33.81 8.81 -4.61
C ASN A 41 34.43 7.59 -5.31
N VAL A 42 34.48 6.44 -4.63
CA VAL A 42 34.91 5.17 -5.24
C VAL A 42 33.98 4.05 -4.78
N TYR A 43 33.44 3.28 -5.72
CA TYR A 43 32.58 2.15 -5.45
C TYR A 43 33.00 0.93 -6.28
N LYS A 44 33.22 -0.20 -5.60
CA LYS A 44 33.51 -1.49 -6.26
C LYS A 44 32.19 -2.29 -6.31
N ALA A 45 31.66 -2.46 -7.50
CA ALA A 45 30.51 -3.32 -7.75
C ALA A 45 31.00 -4.73 -8.09
N ASP A 46 30.68 -5.68 -7.22
CA ASP A 46 30.94 -7.11 -7.46
C ASP A 46 29.75 -7.68 -8.22
N ILE A 47 29.88 -7.76 -9.53
CA ILE A 47 28.83 -8.13 -10.46
C ILE A 47 29.14 -9.51 -11.03
N SER A 48 28.24 -10.46 -10.84
CA SER A 48 28.34 -11.81 -11.40
C SER A 48 27.44 -12.05 -12.61
N GLU A 49 26.48 -11.14 -12.84
CA GLU A 49 25.49 -11.22 -13.92
C GLU A 49 25.12 -9.83 -14.43
N LYS A 50 24.51 -9.76 -15.60
CA LYS A 50 24.05 -8.48 -16.17
C LYS A 50 23.10 -7.76 -15.21
N SER A 51 23.43 -6.54 -14.85
CA SER A 51 22.72 -5.75 -13.84
C SER A 51 22.61 -4.29 -14.25
N LEU A 52 21.65 -3.57 -13.65
CA LEU A 52 21.61 -2.11 -13.66
C LEU A 52 22.17 -1.58 -12.35
N MET A 53 23.17 -0.70 -12.46
CA MET A 53 23.78 0.02 -11.34
C MET A 53 23.16 1.41 -11.22
N PRO A 54 22.31 1.67 -10.20
CA PRO A 54 21.77 3.02 -9.99
C PRO A 54 22.83 3.90 -9.34
N VAL A 55 23.12 5.06 -9.94
CA VAL A 55 24.09 6.04 -9.47
C VAL A 55 23.48 7.43 -9.51
N CYS A 56 23.64 8.18 -8.42
CA CYS A 56 23.19 9.57 -8.33
C CYS A 56 24.38 10.45 -7.90
N ILE A 57 24.59 11.56 -8.60
CA ILE A 57 25.59 12.56 -8.22
C ILE A 57 24.96 13.56 -7.27
N ASN A 58 25.55 13.67 -6.09
CA ASN A 58 25.18 14.68 -5.12
C ASN A 58 26.02 15.94 -5.38
N TYR A 59 25.46 16.87 -6.13
CA TYR A 59 26.16 18.06 -6.58
C TYR A 59 26.14 19.16 -5.52
N ARG A 60 27.31 19.67 -5.18
CA ARG A 60 27.42 21.02 -4.63
C ARG A 60 27.55 22.02 -5.77
N MET A 61 26.91 23.18 -5.65
CA MET A 61 26.76 24.21 -6.70
C MET A 61 28.05 24.91 -7.17
N ASP A 62 29.18 24.28 -7.06
CA ASP A 62 30.51 24.87 -7.29
C ASP A 62 31.07 24.62 -8.69
N GLY A 63 30.25 24.14 -9.64
CA GLY A 63 30.59 24.14 -11.07
C GLY A 63 31.48 23.00 -11.54
N GLU A 64 31.83 22.02 -10.72
CA GLU A 64 32.56 20.84 -11.16
C GLU A 64 31.61 19.72 -11.60
N ASN A 65 31.68 19.35 -12.87
CA ASN A 65 30.93 18.23 -13.43
C ASN A 65 31.37 16.92 -12.81
N GLY A 66 30.47 16.18 -12.17
CA GLY A 66 30.76 14.85 -11.63
C GLY A 66 30.89 13.84 -12.77
N ALA A 67 32.10 13.38 -13.06
CA ALA A 67 32.34 12.28 -13.99
C ALA A 67 32.41 10.97 -13.24
N ILE A 68 31.80 9.91 -13.77
CA ILE A 68 31.95 8.53 -13.31
C ILE A 68 32.71 7.76 -14.38
N ALA A 69 33.75 7.06 -13.95
CA ALA A 69 34.62 6.33 -14.84
C ALA A 69 34.84 4.90 -14.35
N ASP A 70 35.02 3.96 -15.27
CA ASP A 70 35.52 2.63 -14.93
C ASP A 70 37.06 2.74 -14.63
N ALA A 71 37.44 2.49 -13.40
CA ALA A 71 38.86 2.58 -12.98
C ALA A 71 39.70 1.36 -13.36
N ALA A 72 39.10 0.29 -13.87
CA ALA A 72 39.83 -0.94 -14.19
C ALA A 72 40.76 -0.78 -15.40
N ASP A 73 40.49 0.15 -16.31
CA ASP A 73 41.34 0.46 -17.47
C ASP A 73 41.16 1.94 -17.85
N ILE A 74 42.06 2.78 -17.35
CA ILE A 74 42.05 4.23 -17.58
C ILE A 74 42.11 4.56 -19.10
N SER A 75 42.66 3.68 -19.93
CA SER A 75 42.74 3.86 -21.38
C SER A 75 41.39 3.62 -22.10
N LYS A 76 40.42 3.00 -21.42
CA LYS A 76 39.06 2.70 -21.91
C LYS A 76 37.97 3.39 -21.07
N THR A 77 38.33 4.35 -20.26
CA THR A 77 37.44 5.04 -19.37
C THR A 77 36.34 5.76 -20.17
N THR A 78 35.10 5.36 -19.95
CA THR A 78 33.93 6.08 -20.47
C THR A 78 33.52 7.11 -19.44
N TYR A 79 33.63 8.38 -19.77
CA TYR A 79 33.09 9.47 -18.96
C TYR A 79 31.59 9.52 -19.11
N MET A 80 30.89 9.56 -17.98
CA MET A 80 29.43 9.70 -17.94
C MET A 80 29.09 10.98 -17.18
N GLU A 81 28.14 11.72 -17.67
CA GLU A 81 27.49 12.82 -16.95
C GLU A 81 26.13 12.35 -16.42
N PRO A 82 26.05 11.77 -15.22
CA PRO A 82 24.77 11.41 -14.64
C PRO A 82 23.92 12.65 -14.37
N ALA A 83 22.61 12.49 -14.46
CA ALA A 83 21.70 13.59 -14.18
C ALA A 83 21.83 14.03 -12.72
N TYR A 84 21.82 15.34 -12.50
CA TYR A 84 21.85 15.96 -11.17
C TYR A 84 20.63 15.58 -10.34
N LEU A 85 20.87 15.12 -9.11
CA LEU A 85 19.84 14.71 -8.14
C LEU A 85 18.83 13.67 -8.66
N LYS A 86 19.21 12.89 -9.69
CA LYS A 86 18.43 11.76 -10.21
C LYS A 86 19.36 10.56 -10.34
N TYR A 87 18.81 9.37 -10.12
CA TYR A 87 19.55 8.16 -10.42
C TYR A 87 19.69 7.97 -11.92
N SER A 88 20.91 7.71 -12.34
CA SER A 88 21.23 7.20 -13.67
C SER A 88 21.47 5.70 -13.54
N TYR A 89 20.92 4.91 -14.46
CA TYR A 89 21.03 3.46 -14.44
C TYR A 89 22.08 3.02 -15.44
N ILE A 90 23.20 2.51 -14.93
CA ILE A 90 24.35 2.11 -15.71
C ILE A 90 24.32 0.59 -15.91
N PRO A 91 24.22 0.08 -17.16
CA PRO A 91 24.29 -1.36 -17.40
C PRO A 91 25.70 -1.86 -17.12
N VAL A 92 25.81 -2.92 -16.36
CA VAL A 92 27.08 -3.60 -16.00
C VAL A 92 26.92 -5.11 -16.12
N ASP A 93 27.94 -5.80 -16.60
CA ASP A 93 27.93 -7.24 -16.83
C ASP A 93 29.15 -7.98 -16.21
N LYS A 94 30.00 -7.26 -15.53
CA LYS A 94 31.23 -7.77 -14.88
C LYS A 94 31.58 -6.91 -13.66
N PRO A 95 32.45 -7.42 -12.77
CA PRO A 95 32.95 -6.61 -11.67
C PRO A 95 33.57 -5.31 -12.17
N THR A 96 33.04 -4.18 -11.66
CA THR A 96 33.37 -2.84 -12.15
C THR A 96 33.67 -1.92 -10.97
N THR A 97 34.72 -1.10 -11.11
CA THR A 97 35.03 -0.04 -10.15
C THR A 97 34.64 1.32 -10.72
N PHE A 98 33.73 1.97 -10.01
CA PHE A 98 33.30 3.33 -10.36
C PHE A 98 34.13 4.34 -9.57
N VAL A 99 34.55 5.41 -10.27
CA VAL A 99 35.23 6.57 -9.66
C VAL A 99 34.48 7.81 -10.04
N ALA A 100 34.01 8.56 -9.05
CA ALA A 100 33.34 9.84 -9.24
C ALA A 100 34.29 10.99 -8.89
N ALA A 101 34.21 12.09 -9.63
CA ALA A 101 35.00 13.30 -9.37
C ALA A 101 34.58 13.97 -8.04
N SER A 102 33.33 13.80 -7.63
CA SER A 102 32.79 14.21 -6.35
C SER A 102 32.09 13.04 -5.65
N GLU A 103 31.56 13.24 -4.44
CA GLU A 103 30.74 12.23 -3.79
C GLU A 103 29.52 11.87 -4.64
N ALA A 104 29.32 10.58 -4.88
CA ALA A 104 28.16 10.02 -5.55
C ALA A 104 27.46 9.01 -4.64
N VAL A 105 26.17 8.79 -4.89
CA VAL A 105 25.38 7.77 -4.23
C VAL A 105 25.31 6.55 -5.15
N PHE A 106 25.81 5.42 -4.68
CA PHE A 106 25.77 4.14 -5.37
C PHE A 106 24.77 3.22 -4.67
N ALA A 107 23.76 2.76 -5.39
CA ALA A 107 22.82 1.78 -4.88
C ALA A 107 23.31 0.34 -5.13
N LYS A 108 22.63 -0.65 -4.55
CA LYS A 108 22.87 -2.05 -4.87
C LYS A 108 22.51 -2.28 -6.36
N PRO A 109 23.34 -3.00 -7.14
CA PRO A 109 23.00 -3.38 -8.50
C PRO A 109 21.71 -4.21 -8.54
N ILE A 110 20.87 -3.95 -9.53
CA ILE A 110 19.63 -4.70 -9.78
C ILE A 110 19.93 -5.69 -10.91
N PRO A 111 19.87 -7.01 -10.66
CA PRO A 111 20.06 -8.03 -11.69
C PRO A 111 19.04 -7.90 -12.82
N LEU A 112 19.40 -8.27 -14.05
CA LEU A 112 18.54 -8.23 -15.24
C LEU A 112 18.41 -9.60 -15.88
N ASN A 113 17.24 -9.86 -16.48
CA ASN A 113 16.88 -11.07 -17.22
C ASN A 113 16.90 -12.34 -16.34
N ASN A 114 16.31 -12.26 -15.16
CA ASN A 114 16.21 -13.35 -14.18
C ASN A 114 14.89 -14.14 -14.24
N SER A 115 14.06 -13.93 -15.28
CA SER A 115 12.86 -14.76 -15.43
C SER A 115 13.24 -16.20 -15.75
N ASN A 116 12.76 -17.14 -14.93
CA ASN A 116 12.98 -18.58 -15.15
C ASN A 116 11.81 -19.26 -15.88
N GLY A 117 10.74 -18.53 -16.23
CA GLY A 117 9.55 -19.00 -16.93
C GLY A 117 8.69 -20.04 -16.18
N ARG A 118 8.94 -20.25 -14.89
CA ARG A 118 8.25 -21.27 -14.06
C ARG A 118 7.22 -20.68 -13.09
N ARG A 119 7.10 -19.36 -13.02
CA ARG A 119 6.27 -18.64 -12.06
C ARG A 119 5.58 -17.45 -12.73
N LYS A 120 4.69 -16.79 -12.01
CA LYS A 120 4.06 -15.57 -12.48
C LYS A 120 5.12 -14.50 -12.72
N ARG A 121 5.14 -13.93 -13.94
CA ARG A 121 6.13 -12.92 -14.34
C ARG A 121 5.83 -11.53 -13.78
N LEU A 122 4.54 -11.23 -13.60
CA LEU A 122 4.10 -9.96 -13.04
C LEU A 122 3.13 -10.19 -11.90
N VAL A 123 3.52 -9.82 -10.70
CA VAL A 123 2.63 -9.75 -9.54
C VAL A 123 2.51 -8.29 -9.12
N MET A 124 1.28 -7.76 -9.10
CA MET A 124 1.05 -6.36 -8.78
C MET A 124 -0.07 -6.18 -7.77
N SER A 125 0.25 -5.44 -6.71
CA SER A 125 -0.67 -5.01 -5.65
C SER A 125 -1.05 -3.56 -5.91
N ILE A 126 -2.25 -3.31 -6.46
CA ILE A 126 -2.79 -1.96 -6.70
C ILE A 126 -3.60 -1.55 -5.48
N PHE A 127 -3.04 -0.66 -4.69
CA PHE A 127 -3.65 -0.10 -3.51
C PHE A 127 -4.25 1.27 -3.84
N ALA A 128 -5.58 1.42 -3.70
CA ALA A 128 -6.31 2.67 -3.85
C ALA A 128 -6.82 3.13 -2.48
N ASP A 129 -6.19 4.16 -1.91
CA ASP A 129 -6.48 4.68 -0.57
C ASP A 129 -7.91 5.21 -0.46
N SER A 130 -8.60 4.83 0.62
CA SER A 130 -9.97 5.27 0.94
C SER A 130 -11.05 4.85 -0.07
N PHE A 131 -10.80 3.85 -0.91
CA PHE A 131 -11.78 3.38 -1.90
C PHE A 131 -12.92 2.62 -1.22
N ASN A 132 -14.10 3.23 -1.15
CA ASN A 132 -15.28 2.67 -0.51
C ASN A 132 -16.03 1.70 -1.45
N TYR A 133 -16.20 0.44 -1.02
CA TYR A 133 -16.89 -0.56 -1.84
C TYR A 133 -18.40 -0.37 -1.92
N ARG A 134 -19.01 0.30 -0.93
CA ARG A 134 -20.45 0.58 -0.92
C ARG A 134 -20.91 1.32 -2.16
N ILE A 135 -20.13 2.31 -2.64
CA ILE A 135 -20.51 3.06 -3.85
C ILE A 135 -20.55 2.17 -5.10
N ILE A 136 -19.66 1.17 -5.15
CA ILE A 136 -19.66 0.17 -6.23
C ILE A 136 -20.92 -0.71 -6.15
N LYS A 137 -21.31 -1.14 -4.94
CA LYS A 137 -22.54 -1.91 -4.74
C LYS A 137 -23.80 -1.11 -5.09
N GLU A 138 -23.82 0.18 -4.75
CA GLU A 138 -24.98 1.07 -5.01
C GLU A 138 -25.14 1.41 -6.49
N LYS A 139 -24.05 1.69 -7.20
CA LYS A 139 -24.09 2.27 -8.55
C LYS A 139 -23.65 1.34 -9.67
N GLY A 140 -22.95 0.28 -9.36
CA GLY A 140 -22.37 -0.67 -10.30
C GLY A 140 -20.93 -0.31 -10.70
N LEU A 141 -20.04 -1.29 -10.64
CA LEU A 141 -18.64 -1.13 -11.04
C LEU A 141 -18.53 -0.72 -12.52
N ASP A 142 -19.30 -1.35 -13.37
CA ASP A 142 -19.36 -1.10 -14.82
C ASP A 142 -19.74 0.33 -15.20
N LYS A 143 -20.50 1.01 -14.34
CA LYS A 143 -20.94 2.39 -14.56
C LYS A 143 -19.95 3.44 -14.04
N LEU A 144 -19.25 3.13 -12.95
CA LEU A 144 -18.30 4.04 -12.33
C LEU A 144 -16.90 3.84 -12.86
N MET A 145 -16.51 2.58 -13.08
CA MET A 145 -15.14 2.16 -13.45
C MET A 145 -15.19 1.09 -14.54
N PRO A 146 -15.62 1.41 -15.77
CA PRO A 146 -15.78 0.46 -16.86
C PRO A 146 -14.48 -0.27 -17.27
N GLU A 147 -13.33 0.41 -17.24
CA GLU A 147 -12.04 -0.19 -17.57
C GLU A 147 -11.63 -1.23 -16.52
N THR A 148 -11.83 -0.91 -15.24
CA THR A 148 -11.60 -1.82 -14.11
C THR A 148 -12.56 -3.01 -14.17
N ALA A 149 -13.84 -2.77 -14.45
CA ALA A 149 -14.84 -3.83 -14.59
C ALA A 149 -14.45 -4.82 -15.70
N ALA A 150 -14.09 -4.32 -16.87
CA ALA A 150 -13.66 -5.15 -18.02
C ALA A 150 -12.39 -5.95 -17.71
N PHE A 151 -11.41 -5.33 -17.03
CA PHE A 151 -10.17 -6.01 -16.68
C PHE A 151 -10.40 -7.15 -15.69
N PHE A 152 -11.16 -6.93 -14.63
CA PHE A 152 -11.42 -7.92 -13.57
C PHE A 152 -12.57 -8.88 -13.87
N GLU A 153 -13.28 -8.75 -14.99
CA GLU A 153 -14.24 -9.77 -15.46
C GLU A 153 -13.59 -11.15 -15.61
N LYS A 154 -12.29 -11.18 -15.90
CA LYS A 154 -11.46 -12.40 -16.00
C LYS A 154 -10.92 -12.88 -14.66
N GLY A 155 -11.31 -12.28 -13.55
CA GLY A 155 -10.82 -12.55 -12.20
C GLY A 155 -11.92 -12.80 -11.19
N ILE A 156 -11.56 -12.77 -9.92
CA ILE A 156 -12.45 -12.90 -8.77
C ILE A 156 -12.66 -11.55 -8.10
N VAL A 157 -13.88 -11.28 -7.66
CA VAL A 157 -14.24 -10.13 -6.82
C VAL A 157 -14.77 -10.64 -5.50
N PHE A 158 -14.14 -10.27 -4.38
CA PHE A 158 -14.62 -10.64 -3.05
C PHE A 158 -15.63 -9.62 -2.54
N ASP A 159 -16.87 -10.07 -2.34
CA ASP A 159 -17.97 -9.20 -1.91
C ASP A 159 -17.92 -8.86 -0.42
N ASN A 160 -17.31 -9.75 0.38
CA ASN A 160 -17.15 -9.62 1.83
C ASN A 160 -15.67 -9.59 2.22
N PHE A 161 -14.92 -8.65 1.66
CA PHE A 161 -13.55 -8.39 2.06
C PHE A 161 -13.51 -7.20 3.02
N TYR A 162 -12.89 -7.40 4.19
CA TYR A 162 -12.86 -6.39 5.25
C TYR A 162 -11.45 -5.97 5.61
N SER A 163 -11.26 -4.67 5.75
CA SER A 163 -10.01 -4.10 6.26
C SER A 163 -9.85 -4.33 7.76
N GLY A 164 -8.61 -4.50 8.21
CA GLY A 164 -8.27 -4.66 9.62
C GLY A 164 -8.28 -3.35 10.44
N SER A 165 -8.28 -2.18 9.78
CA SER A 165 -8.24 -0.89 10.47
C SER A 165 -8.82 0.24 9.61
N GLU A 166 -9.23 1.32 10.26
CA GLU A 166 -9.95 2.43 9.67
C GLU A 166 -9.05 3.54 9.09
N TRP A 167 -7.74 3.36 9.10
CA TRP A 167 -6.78 4.27 8.48
C TRP A 167 -5.52 3.53 7.98
N THR A 168 -4.74 4.19 7.14
CA THR A 168 -3.75 3.57 6.27
C THR A 168 -2.64 2.86 7.03
N LEU A 169 -2.00 3.51 8.01
CA LEU A 169 -0.80 2.96 8.65
C LEU A 169 -1.01 1.57 9.26
N PRO A 170 -2.00 1.33 10.16
CA PRO A 170 -2.25 0.00 10.69
C PRO A 170 -2.88 -0.95 9.68
N SER A 171 -3.70 -0.44 8.76
CA SER A 171 -4.33 -1.29 7.77
C SER A 171 -3.30 -1.92 6.85
N ILE A 172 -2.44 -1.12 6.22
CA ILE A 172 -1.42 -1.64 5.30
C ILE A 172 -0.40 -2.54 6.02
N ALA A 173 -0.09 -2.27 7.29
CA ALA A 173 0.72 -3.18 8.09
C ALA A 173 0.08 -4.57 8.20
N THR A 174 -1.26 -4.64 8.32
CA THR A 174 -1.99 -5.92 8.31
C THR A 174 -1.83 -6.65 6.97
N TYR A 175 -1.95 -5.95 5.84
CA TYR A 175 -1.72 -6.53 4.49
C TYR A 175 -0.29 -7.08 4.32
N TRP A 176 0.71 -6.39 4.87
CA TRP A 176 2.11 -6.75 4.68
C TRP A 176 2.59 -7.86 5.61
N THR A 177 2.04 -7.94 6.83
CA THR A 177 2.50 -8.90 7.86
C THR A 177 1.60 -10.12 8.00
N GLY A 178 0.35 -10.06 7.52
CA GLY A 178 -0.66 -11.06 7.80
C GLY A 178 -1.10 -11.10 9.28
N LYS A 179 -0.90 -10.00 10.03
CA LYS A 179 -1.26 -9.90 11.45
C LYS A 179 -2.26 -8.80 11.71
N HIS A 180 -3.12 -8.97 12.70
CA HIS A 180 -4.03 -7.94 13.16
C HIS A 180 -3.30 -6.75 13.78
N SER A 181 -3.90 -5.57 13.75
CA SER A 181 -3.33 -4.33 14.27
C SER A 181 -2.92 -4.40 15.73
N SER A 182 -3.66 -5.15 16.57
CA SER A 182 -3.33 -5.43 17.98
C SER A 182 -2.05 -6.25 18.16
N LYS A 183 -1.53 -6.91 17.12
CA LYS A 183 -0.32 -7.74 17.18
C LYS A 183 0.89 -7.06 16.53
N HIS A 184 0.75 -6.50 15.32
CA HIS A 184 1.86 -5.82 14.68
C HIS A 184 2.16 -4.45 15.31
N MET A 185 1.19 -3.80 15.99
CA MET A 185 1.35 -2.57 16.76
C MET A 185 1.88 -1.35 15.97
N ASN A 186 1.79 -1.35 14.65
CA ASN A 186 2.08 -0.18 13.82
C ASN A 186 0.83 0.70 13.75
N LEU A 187 0.59 1.48 14.78
CA LEU A 187 -0.69 2.11 15.07
C LEU A 187 -0.67 3.64 15.01
N ASP A 188 0.49 4.27 15.21
CA ASP A 188 0.61 5.72 15.28
C ASP A 188 2.03 6.13 14.91
N GLU A 189 2.20 7.14 14.07
CA GLU A 189 3.50 7.68 13.66
C GLU A 189 4.37 8.17 14.84
N LYS A 190 3.74 8.57 15.95
CA LYS A 190 4.44 8.98 17.17
C LYS A 190 5.06 7.82 17.94
N TYR A 191 4.53 6.61 17.71
CA TYR A 191 4.90 5.40 18.41
C TYR A 191 5.38 4.34 17.43
N LEU A 192 6.10 4.74 16.36
CA LEU A 192 6.63 3.80 15.40
C LEU A 192 7.45 2.73 16.12
N ILE A 193 6.85 1.55 16.17
CA ILE A 193 7.49 0.33 16.63
C ILE A 193 8.13 -0.31 15.40
N ASP A 194 9.29 -0.89 15.56
CA ASP A 194 9.94 -1.65 14.50
C ASP A 194 9.21 -3.01 14.32
N PHE A 195 7.96 -2.92 13.88
CA PHE A 195 6.99 -4.03 13.83
C PHE A 195 7.36 -5.11 12.82
N MET A 196 8.27 -4.77 11.90
CA MET A 196 8.73 -5.70 10.85
C MET A 196 10.04 -6.38 11.19
N LYS A 197 10.63 -6.10 12.37
CA LYS A 197 12.00 -6.54 12.68
C LYS A 197 12.18 -8.05 12.68
N ASP A 198 11.23 -8.76 13.25
CA ASP A 198 11.33 -10.20 13.50
C ASP A 198 10.40 -11.02 12.59
N GLU A 199 9.81 -10.40 11.55
CA GLU A 199 8.76 -11.00 10.73
C GLU A 199 9.09 -10.84 9.25
N LYS A 200 8.81 -11.88 8.46
CA LYS A 200 8.88 -11.80 7.01
C LYS A 200 7.65 -11.07 6.48
N VAL A 201 7.86 -10.01 5.70
CA VAL A 201 6.79 -9.21 5.13
C VAL A 201 6.54 -9.55 3.66
N LEU A 202 5.38 -9.16 3.15
CA LEU A 202 4.90 -9.50 1.81
C LEU A 202 5.97 -9.33 0.71
N ALA A 203 6.61 -8.16 0.63
CA ALA A 203 7.60 -7.92 -0.42
C ALA A 203 8.84 -8.82 -0.32
N GLU A 204 9.23 -9.25 0.89
CA GLU A 204 10.37 -10.16 1.07
C GLU A 204 10.10 -11.56 0.52
N TYR A 205 8.84 -12.02 0.51
CA TYR A 205 8.51 -13.30 -0.12
C TYR A 205 8.84 -13.30 -1.62
N PHE A 206 8.54 -12.20 -2.30
CA PHE A 206 8.83 -12.04 -3.72
C PHE A 206 10.31 -11.77 -3.99
N HIS A 207 10.93 -10.90 -3.20
CA HIS A 207 12.35 -10.59 -3.32
C HIS A 207 13.23 -11.85 -3.14
N ASP A 208 12.94 -12.68 -2.13
CA ASP A 208 13.69 -13.91 -1.85
C ASP A 208 13.55 -14.96 -2.97
N GLU A 209 12.42 -14.92 -3.71
CA GLU A 209 12.22 -15.73 -4.90
C GLU A 209 12.84 -15.10 -6.16
N GLY A 210 13.57 -13.97 -6.03
CA GLY A 210 14.32 -13.31 -7.11
C GLY A 210 13.45 -12.46 -8.04
N TYR A 211 12.29 -11.98 -7.59
CA TYR A 211 11.57 -10.93 -8.30
C TYR A 211 12.31 -9.60 -8.15
N VAL A 212 12.32 -8.80 -9.21
CA VAL A 212 12.64 -7.37 -9.09
C VAL A 212 11.46 -6.69 -8.43
N THR A 213 11.70 -6.14 -7.25
CA THR A 213 10.62 -5.60 -6.42
C THR A 213 10.62 -4.08 -6.44
N ALA A 214 9.45 -3.47 -6.62
CA ALA A 214 9.33 -2.01 -6.55
C ALA A 214 8.08 -1.55 -5.80
N LYS A 215 8.22 -0.42 -5.10
CA LYS A 215 7.09 0.37 -4.59
C LYS A 215 7.02 1.68 -5.35
N ILE A 216 5.86 2.00 -5.92
CA ILE A 216 5.63 3.22 -6.70
C ILE A 216 4.32 3.87 -6.23
N GLY A 217 4.38 5.10 -5.76
CA GLY A 217 3.17 5.82 -5.35
C GLY A 217 3.41 6.97 -4.38
N GLY A 218 2.34 7.61 -3.94
CA GLY A 218 2.37 8.88 -3.20
C GLY A 218 1.87 8.82 -1.76
N ASN A 219 1.58 7.63 -1.23
CA ASN A 219 1.05 7.50 0.12
C ASN A 219 2.13 7.73 1.18
N ASP A 220 1.94 8.69 2.08
CA ASP A 220 2.90 9.09 3.11
C ASP A 220 2.95 8.13 4.31
N ALA A 221 1.92 7.33 4.53
CA ALA A 221 1.93 6.28 5.53
C ALA A 221 2.68 5.02 5.06
N VAL A 222 2.88 4.84 3.73
CA VAL A 222 3.53 3.67 3.14
C VAL A 222 4.92 4.04 2.62
N THR A 223 5.81 4.37 3.55
CA THR A 223 7.17 4.86 3.26
C THR A 223 8.22 4.07 4.03
N PRO A 224 9.51 4.20 3.70
CA PRO A 224 10.59 3.57 4.46
C PRO A 224 10.60 3.95 5.94
N VAL A 225 10.16 5.16 6.28
CA VAL A 225 10.07 5.61 7.68
C VAL A 225 9.07 4.79 8.48
N SER A 226 7.97 4.43 7.84
CA SER A 226 6.95 3.55 8.44
C SER A 226 7.30 2.06 8.32
N GLY A 227 8.49 1.72 7.78
CA GLY A 227 9.00 0.36 7.71
C GLY A 227 8.73 -0.40 6.40
N TYR A 228 8.08 0.21 5.42
CA TYR A 228 7.66 -0.45 4.16
C TYR A 228 8.77 -0.52 3.09
N ASN A 229 10.00 -0.77 3.51
CA ASN A 229 11.16 -0.83 2.64
C ASN A 229 11.78 -2.23 2.54
N ARG A 230 11.41 -3.16 3.40
CA ARG A 230 11.96 -4.51 3.40
C ARG A 230 11.49 -5.27 2.19
N GLY A 231 12.44 -5.92 1.51
CA GLY A 231 12.15 -6.66 0.29
C GLY A 231 11.84 -5.78 -0.93
N ILE A 232 12.13 -4.47 -0.90
CA ILE A 232 11.92 -3.55 -2.02
C ILE A 232 13.27 -3.14 -2.60
N ASP A 233 13.53 -3.46 -3.87
CA ASP A 233 14.74 -3.09 -4.60
C ASP A 233 14.72 -1.63 -5.07
N ARG A 234 13.55 -1.12 -5.47
CA ARG A 234 13.37 0.25 -5.96
C ARG A 234 12.14 0.90 -5.34
N PHE A 235 12.31 2.03 -4.68
CA PHE A 235 11.21 2.76 -4.04
C PHE A 235 11.05 4.14 -4.70
N LEU A 236 9.95 4.36 -5.42
CA LEU A 236 9.64 5.62 -6.08
C LEU A 236 8.48 6.30 -5.36
N TYR A 237 8.72 7.52 -4.88
CA TYR A 237 7.79 8.26 -4.05
C TYR A 237 7.71 9.73 -4.45
N GLN A 238 6.52 10.25 -4.49
CA GLN A 238 6.25 11.69 -4.49
C GLN A 238 4.98 11.95 -3.71
N TYR A 239 5.01 12.93 -2.82
CA TYR A 239 3.84 13.25 -2.01
C TYR A 239 2.67 13.77 -2.87
N ILE A 240 1.47 13.28 -2.58
CA ILE A 240 0.26 13.56 -3.38
C ILE A 240 -0.06 15.05 -3.52
N SER A 241 0.08 15.83 -2.46
CA SER A 241 -0.20 17.28 -2.49
C SER A 241 0.66 18.03 -3.52
N GLN A 242 1.65 17.36 -4.10
CA GLN A 242 2.51 17.86 -5.16
C GLN A 242 2.08 17.38 -6.57
N GLY A 243 0.88 16.82 -6.69
CA GLY A 243 0.29 16.44 -7.97
C GLY A 243 0.75 15.09 -8.50
N TYR A 244 1.20 14.16 -7.64
CA TYR A 244 1.51 12.79 -8.04
C TYR A 244 0.25 11.94 -8.04
N THR A 245 -0.51 12.07 -9.10
CA THR A 245 -1.80 11.43 -9.31
C THR A 245 -1.68 10.12 -10.09
N ALA A 246 -2.78 9.41 -10.26
CA ALA A 246 -2.85 8.18 -11.06
C ALA A 246 -2.25 8.33 -12.46
N LYS A 247 -2.37 9.51 -13.08
CA LYS A 247 -1.72 9.84 -14.36
C LYS A 247 -0.21 9.61 -14.31
N ASP A 248 0.44 10.09 -13.27
CA ASP A 248 1.89 10.05 -13.12
C ASP A 248 2.34 8.69 -12.62
N VAL A 249 1.66 8.14 -11.61
CA VAL A 249 1.93 6.81 -11.05
C VAL A 249 1.86 5.74 -12.13
N VAL A 250 0.80 5.70 -12.94
CA VAL A 250 0.66 4.74 -14.05
C VAL A 250 1.80 4.88 -15.05
N THR A 251 2.25 6.11 -15.35
CA THR A 251 3.37 6.33 -16.27
C THR A 251 4.65 5.72 -15.73
N ASP A 252 4.95 5.93 -14.44
CA ASP A 252 6.13 5.38 -13.78
C ASP A 252 6.09 3.86 -13.64
N VAL A 253 4.91 3.31 -13.37
CA VAL A 253 4.70 1.85 -13.33
C VAL A 253 4.99 1.22 -14.69
N ILE A 254 4.46 1.78 -15.77
CA ILE A 254 4.71 1.30 -17.13
C ILE A 254 6.21 1.45 -17.51
N GLU A 255 6.85 2.55 -17.13
CA GLU A 255 8.29 2.72 -17.32
C GLU A 255 9.09 1.62 -16.61
N HIS A 256 8.77 1.32 -15.35
CA HIS A 256 9.41 0.25 -14.59
C HIS A 256 9.18 -1.11 -15.26
N MET A 257 7.94 -1.46 -15.60
CA MET A 257 7.61 -2.73 -16.25
C MET A 257 8.34 -2.92 -17.57
N ARG A 258 8.51 -1.87 -18.36
CA ARG A 258 9.27 -1.90 -19.62
C ARG A 258 10.77 -2.10 -19.39
N THR A 259 11.32 -1.42 -18.39
CA THR A 259 12.75 -1.50 -18.06
C THR A 259 13.15 -2.90 -17.64
N PHE A 260 12.30 -3.56 -16.84
CA PHE A 260 12.53 -4.90 -16.31
C PHE A 260 11.69 -5.98 -17.03
N ALA A 261 11.36 -5.77 -18.31
CA ALA A 261 10.50 -6.70 -19.07
C ALA A 261 11.06 -8.12 -19.22
N GLY A 262 12.38 -8.30 -19.04
CA GLY A 262 13.05 -9.60 -19.03
C GLY A 262 13.04 -10.31 -17.66
N ASP A 263 12.53 -9.66 -16.63
CA ASP A 263 12.55 -10.12 -15.24
C ASP A 263 11.16 -10.49 -14.75
N ASP A 264 11.09 -11.29 -13.68
CA ASP A 264 9.88 -11.46 -12.91
C ASP A 264 9.76 -10.27 -11.94
N GLN A 265 8.60 -9.62 -11.88
CA GLN A 265 8.42 -8.35 -11.18
C GLN A 265 7.33 -8.44 -10.12
N TYR A 266 7.61 -7.93 -8.92
CA TYR A 266 6.62 -7.65 -7.90
C TYR A 266 6.50 -6.14 -7.69
N LEU A 267 5.29 -5.60 -7.88
CA LEU A 267 5.02 -4.17 -7.76
C LEU A 267 3.97 -3.91 -6.68
N TRP A 268 4.32 -3.07 -5.69
CA TRP A 268 3.34 -2.41 -4.85
C TRP A 268 3.11 -1.00 -5.39
N VAL A 269 1.88 -0.75 -5.84
CA VAL A 269 1.50 0.53 -6.45
C VAL A 269 0.42 1.17 -5.61
N ASP A 270 0.65 2.36 -5.07
CA ASP A 270 -0.34 3.06 -4.27
C ASP A 270 -0.82 4.36 -4.93
N PHE A 271 -2.12 4.54 -4.84
CA PHE A 271 -2.87 5.68 -5.35
C PHE A 271 -3.61 6.35 -4.20
N VAL A 272 -3.50 7.66 -4.13
CA VAL A 272 -4.15 8.48 -3.09
C VAL A 272 -5.17 9.46 -3.67
N ASP A 273 -5.52 9.29 -4.94
CA ASP A 273 -6.47 10.11 -5.68
C ASP A 273 -7.85 10.18 -5.00
N LEU A 274 -8.24 9.11 -4.30
CA LEU A 274 -9.52 8.99 -3.62
C LEU A 274 -9.49 9.41 -2.14
N HIS A 275 -8.31 9.61 -1.55
CA HIS A 275 -8.14 9.86 -0.12
C HIS A 275 -8.57 11.27 0.29
N ASP A 276 -7.97 12.31 -0.29
CA ASP A 276 -8.25 13.69 0.05
C ASP A 276 -8.95 14.43 -1.09
N ILE A 277 -10.25 14.31 -1.13
CA ILE A 277 -11.08 15.00 -2.10
C ILE A 277 -11.50 16.41 -1.64
N SER A 278 -11.21 16.79 -0.40
CA SER A 278 -11.66 18.04 0.21
C SER A 278 -10.61 19.15 0.27
N GLY A 279 -9.33 18.80 0.23
CA GLY A 279 -8.23 19.73 0.50
C GLY A 279 -7.57 20.32 -0.74
N GLY A 280 -6.30 20.72 -0.58
CA GLY A 280 -5.47 21.30 -1.63
C GLY A 280 -5.01 20.32 -2.73
N PHE A 281 -5.68 19.20 -2.88
CA PHE A 281 -5.38 18.19 -3.88
C PHE A 281 -5.57 18.73 -5.31
N MET A 282 -4.60 18.50 -6.18
CA MET A 282 -4.66 18.99 -7.55
C MET A 282 -5.42 18.00 -8.45
N ARG A 283 -6.73 18.25 -8.59
CA ARG A 283 -7.59 17.48 -9.49
C ARG A 283 -7.31 17.78 -10.94
N SER A 284 -7.57 16.81 -11.81
CA SER A 284 -7.54 17.02 -13.25
C SER A 284 -8.53 18.11 -13.68
N ILE A 285 -8.25 18.79 -14.77
CA ILE A 285 -9.19 19.79 -15.35
C ILE A 285 -10.53 19.11 -15.69
N GLY A 286 -10.49 17.83 -16.09
CA GLY A 286 -11.69 17.06 -16.39
C GLY A 286 -12.61 16.93 -15.18
N VAL A 287 -12.08 16.54 -14.04
CA VAL A 287 -12.82 16.47 -12.76
C VAL A 287 -13.30 17.86 -12.35
N GLN A 288 -12.43 18.88 -12.41
CA GLN A 288 -12.80 20.24 -12.03
C GLN A 288 -13.94 20.80 -12.89
N ALA A 289 -13.99 20.48 -14.18
CA ALA A 289 -15.05 20.92 -15.10
C ALA A 289 -16.44 20.28 -14.76
N GLN A 290 -16.43 19.12 -14.12
CA GLN A 290 -17.65 18.42 -13.69
C GLN A 290 -18.13 18.82 -12.30
N MET A 291 -17.36 19.63 -11.56
CA MET A 291 -17.68 20.02 -10.18
C MET A 291 -18.52 21.30 -10.13
N PRO A 292 -19.80 21.23 -9.76
CA PRO A 292 -20.61 22.40 -9.44
C PRO A 292 -19.96 23.26 -8.33
N LEU A 293 -20.31 24.55 -8.30
CA LEU A 293 -19.73 25.48 -7.32
C LEU A 293 -20.05 25.05 -5.88
N GLU A 294 -21.23 24.51 -5.65
CA GLU A 294 -21.71 24.02 -4.37
C GLU A 294 -20.81 22.90 -3.81
N CYS A 295 -20.31 22.03 -4.67
CA CYS A 295 -19.39 20.95 -4.28
C CYS A 295 -18.01 21.45 -3.89
N ARG A 296 -17.67 22.71 -4.17
CA ARG A 296 -16.39 23.35 -3.81
C ARG A 296 -16.44 24.07 -2.47
N MET A 297 -17.61 24.15 -1.85
CA MET A 297 -17.83 24.77 -0.56
C MET A 297 -17.81 23.69 0.52
N PHE A 298 -16.73 23.59 1.25
CA PHE A 298 -16.59 22.63 2.36
C PHE A 298 -16.71 23.35 3.69
N ASP A 299 -17.34 22.70 4.67
CA ASP A 299 -17.26 23.14 6.05
C ASP A 299 -15.83 23.05 6.55
N ASN A 300 -15.35 24.17 7.12
CA ASN A 300 -13.97 24.27 7.66
C ASN A 300 -13.74 23.44 8.94
N ASP A 301 -14.72 22.67 9.40
CA ASP A 301 -14.69 21.93 10.66
C ASP A 301 -14.09 20.50 10.51
N VAL A 302 -13.28 20.27 9.49
CA VAL A 302 -12.71 18.95 9.22
C VAL A 302 -11.41 18.76 9.97
N LYS A 303 -11.45 17.99 11.03
CA LYS A 303 -10.29 17.72 11.88
C LYS A 303 -9.28 16.77 11.24
N THR A 304 -9.73 15.71 10.59
CA THR A 304 -8.93 14.72 9.85
C THR A 304 -9.81 14.00 8.84
N THR A 305 -9.23 13.45 7.75
CA THR A 305 -9.97 12.66 6.74
C THR A 305 -10.70 11.48 7.36
N VAL A 306 -10.10 10.85 8.37
CA VAL A 306 -10.63 9.69 9.10
C VAL A 306 -11.90 10.02 9.91
N LYS A 307 -12.07 11.27 10.36
CA LYS A 307 -13.18 11.74 11.22
C LYS A 307 -14.17 12.65 10.50
N GLN A 308 -14.12 12.72 9.17
CA GLN A 308 -15.11 13.46 8.37
C GLN A 308 -16.51 12.88 8.55
N THR A 309 -17.51 13.76 8.52
CA THR A 309 -18.91 13.35 8.52
C THR A 309 -19.44 13.14 7.11
N TYR A 310 -20.57 12.42 6.99
CA TYR A 310 -21.25 12.21 5.72
C TYR A 310 -21.46 13.51 4.93
N SER A 311 -21.19 13.48 3.62
CA SER A 311 -21.34 14.63 2.74
C SER A 311 -21.67 14.22 1.30
N GLU A 312 -22.87 14.57 0.83
CA GLU A 312 -23.29 14.34 -0.56
C GLU A 312 -22.37 15.06 -1.56
N ASN A 313 -21.91 16.27 -1.23
CA ASN A 313 -21.00 17.01 -2.10
C ASN A 313 -19.67 16.28 -2.27
N ARG A 314 -19.10 15.74 -1.19
CA ARG A 314 -17.86 14.95 -1.26
C ARG A 314 -18.09 13.63 -1.98
N LYS A 315 -19.22 12.96 -1.77
CA LYS A 315 -19.62 11.76 -2.50
C LYS A 315 -19.67 12.01 -4.00
N TYR A 316 -20.26 13.14 -4.43
CA TYR A 316 -20.29 13.52 -5.83
C TYR A 316 -18.88 13.71 -6.41
N ILE A 317 -18.00 14.41 -5.70
CA ILE A 317 -16.61 14.61 -6.14
C ILE A 317 -15.88 13.27 -6.23
N PHE A 318 -16.06 12.41 -5.23
CA PHE A 318 -15.47 11.07 -5.19
C PHE A 318 -15.86 10.24 -6.42
N GLU A 319 -17.09 10.34 -6.89
CA GLU A 319 -17.53 9.67 -8.12
C GLU A 319 -16.82 10.20 -9.37
N GLN A 320 -16.53 11.50 -9.43
CA GLN A 320 -15.77 12.06 -10.56
C GLN A 320 -14.30 11.62 -10.51
N GLU A 321 -13.72 11.58 -9.31
CA GLU A 321 -12.35 11.06 -9.12
C GLU A 321 -12.26 9.56 -9.45
N LEU A 322 -13.27 8.75 -9.11
CA LEU A 322 -13.32 7.33 -9.51
C LEU A 322 -13.27 7.15 -11.03
N ARG A 323 -14.00 7.98 -11.78
CA ARG A 323 -13.99 7.93 -13.26
C ARG A 323 -12.65 8.33 -13.85
N GLU A 324 -12.02 9.35 -13.29
CA GLU A 324 -10.67 9.79 -13.70
C GLU A 324 -9.62 8.73 -13.36
N PHE A 325 -9.71 8.16 -12.15
CA PHE A 325 -8.85 7.08 -11.70
C PHE A 325 -8.96 5.85 -12.62
N ASP A 326 -10.20 5.44 -12.94
CA ASP A 326 -10.47 4.33 -13.85
C ASP A 326 -9.88 4.56 -15.26
N PHE A 327 -10.01 5.77 -15.79
CA PHE A 327 -9.41 6.15 -17.08
C PHE A 327 -7.90 5.92 -17.09
N HIS A 328 -7.21 6.27 -16.00
CA HIS A 328 -5.76 6.05 -15.90
C HIS A 328 -5.41 4.57 -15.68
N LEU A 329 -6.19 3.85 -14.86
CA LEU A 329 -6.05 2.40 -14.70
C LEU A 329 -6.24 1.66 -16.03
N GLY A 330 -7.17 2.10 -16.89
CA GLY A 330 -7.38 1.55 -18.23
C GLY A 330 -6.12 1.53 -19.08
N ARG A 331 -5.28 2.59 -18.98
CA ARG A 331 -3.96 2.63 -19.65
C ARG A 331 -3.00 1.55 -19.11
N LEU A 332 -2.98 1.34 -17.80
CA LEU A 332 -2.17 0.32 -17.15
C LEU A 332 -2.67 -1.07 -17.55
N PHE A 333 -3.96 -1.32 -17.46
CA PHE A 333 -4.58 -2.60 -17.81
C PHE A 333 -4.35 -2.95 -19.28
N LYS A 334 -4.51 -1.99 -20.18
CA LYS A 334 -4.19 -2.16 -21.60
C LYS A 334 -2.73 -2.57 -21.81
N TYR A 335 -1.79 -1.90 -21.12
CA TYR A 335 -0.38 -2.27 -21.20
C TYR A 335 -0.13 -3.69 -20.69
N ILE A 336 -0.77 -4.09 -19.59
CA ILE A 336 -0.66 -5.45 -19.06
C ILE A 336 -1.19 -6.47 -20.08
N GLU A 337 -2.39 -6.26 -20.62
CA GLU A 337 -3.00 -7.18 -21.58
C GLU A 337 -2.23 -7.30 -22.91
N ASP A 338 -1.56 -6.23 -23.34
CA ASP A 338 -0.74 -6.23 -24.55
C ASP A 338 0.60 -6.99 -24.39
N ASN A 339 1.09 -7.16 -23.15
CA ASN A 339 2.44 -7.68 -22.88
C ASN A 339 2.47 -8.98 -22.07
N TYR A 340 1.37 -9.37 -21.42
CA TYR A 340 1.30 -10.54 -20.56
C TYR A 340 0.01 -11.34 -20.79
N SER A 341 0.11 -12.66 -20.73
CA SER A 341 -1.04 -13.55 -20.66
C SER A 341 -1.60 -13.68 -19.23
N ASP A 342 -2.84 -14.16 -19.09
CA ASP A 342 -3.46 -14.37 -17.76
C ASP A 342 -2.67 -15.38 -16.89
N ASP A 343 -1.94 -16.30 -17.51
CA ASP A 343 -1.11 -17.28 -16.78
C ASP A 343 0.18 -16.67 -16.25
N GLU A 344 0.62 -15.54 -16.77
CA GLU A 344 1.84 -14.85 -16.37
C GLU A 344 1.62 -13.81 -15.28
N ILE A 345 0.37 -13.47 -14.94
CA ILE A 345 0.06 -12.36 -14.04
C ILE A 345 -0.66 -12.79 -12.77
N VAL A 346 -0.50 -11.99 -11.70
CA VAL A 346 -1.43 -11.88 -10.56
C VAL A 346 -1.57 -10.38 -10.26
N ILE A 347 -2.71 -9.82 -10.58
CA ILE A 347 -3.00 -8.40 -10.36
C ILE A 347 -4.14 -8.25 -9.37
N SER A 348 -3.93 -7.54 -8.28
CA SER A 348 -4.99 -7.20 -7.32
C SER A 348 -5.26 -5.71 -7.29
N LEU A 349 -6.54 -5.34 -7.09
CA LEU A 349 -6.98 -3.99 -6.76
C LEU A 349 -7.75 -4.03 -5.44
N PHE A 350 -7.32 -3.23 -4.48
CA PHE A 350 -7.90 -3.20 -3.14
C PHE A 350 -7.76 -1.82 -2.48
N SER A 351 -8.42 -1.66 -1.33
CA SER A 351 -8.28 -0.47 -0.47
C SER A 351 -7.94 -0.86 0.96
N ASP A 352 -7.40 0.10 1.69
CA ASP A 352 -7.07 -0.01 3.11
C ASP A 352 -8.28 0.23 4.03
N HIS A 353 -9.16 1.16 3.69
CA HIS A 353 -10.42 1.48 4.36
C HIS A 353 -11.34 2.29 3.42
N GLY A 354 -12.60 2.45 3.81
CA GLY A 354 -13.52 3.35 3.12
C GLY A 354 -13.40 4.80 3.62
N ALA A 355 -13.73 5.76 2.76
CA ALA A 355 -13.75 7.17 3.10
C ALA A 355 -14.82 7.49 4.16
N ALA A 356 -14.45 8.23 5.20
CA ALA A 356 -15.35 8.53 6.32
C ALA A 356 -16.59 9.34 5.91
N PHE A 357 -16.45 10.28 4.97
CA PHE A 357 -17.57 11.10 4.47
C PHE A 357 -18.63 10.31 3.65
N MET A 358 -18.35 9.04 3.38
CA MET A 358 -19.29 8.12 2.72
C MET A 358 -20.15 7.33 3.73
N ILE A 359 -19.88 7.47 5.03
CA ILE A 359 -20.51 6.70 6.10
C ILE A 359 -21.61 7.52 6.75
N ASP A 360 -22.79 6.91 6.91
CA ASP A 360 -23.93 7.58 7.50
C ASP A 360 -23.65 8.01 8.94
N ASN A 361 -24.19 9.17 9.34
CA ASN A 361 -23.98 9.70 10.68
C ASN A 361 -24.59 8.76 11.74
N GLY A 362 -23.82 8.45 12.76
CA GLY A 362 -24.25 7.58 13.86
C GLY A 362 -23.78 6.12 13.72
N GLU A 363 -23.24 5.74 12.58
CA GLU A 363 -22.64 4.42 12.40
C GLU A 363 -21.39 4.22 13.29
N PRO A 364 -21.11 2.98 13.71
CA PRO A 364 -19.87 2.66 14.44
C PRO A 364 -18.63 3.07 13.68
N PHE A 365 -17.58 3.47 14.38
CA PHE A 365 -16.34 3.94 13.76
C PHE A 365 -15.68 2.88 12.85
N VAL A 366 -15.80 1.60 13.23
CA VAL A 366 -15.38 0.44 12.44
C VAL A 366 -16.61 -0.28 11.85
N SER A 367 -17.55 0.50 11.31
CA SER A 367 -18.77 -0.05 10.69
C SER A 367 -18.45 -0.87 9.44
N TRP A 368 -19.30 -1.83 9.13
CA TRP A 368 -19.13 -2.64 7.92
C TRP A 368 -19.13 -1.77 6.64
N GLN A 369 -19.90 -0.70 6.61
CA GLN A 369 -19.94 0.24 5.48
C GLN A 369 -18.58 0.89 5.21
N ARG A 370 -17.75 1.04 6.24
CA ARG A 370 -16.41 1.58 6.14
C ARG A 370 -15.35 0.51 5.92
N MET A 371 -15.51 -0.62 6.60
CA MET A 371 -14.49 -1.66 6.62
C MET A 371 -14.61 -2.64 5.45
N ASN A 372 -15.79 -2.76 4.80
CA ASN A 372 -15.96 -3.50 3.56
C ASN A 372 -15.35 -2.71 2.40
N VAL A 373 -14.18 -3.16 1.93
CA VAL A 373 -13.41 -2.50 0.88
C VAL A 373 -13.34 -3.37 -0.37
N PRO A 374 -13.10 -2.80 -1.57
CA PRO A 374 -12.94 -3.60 -2.77
C PRO A 374 -11.74 -4.55 -2.63
N MET A 375 -11.90 -5.76 -3.15
CA MET A 375 -10.83 -6.71 -3.38
C MET A 375 -11.13 -7.49 -4.65
N MET A 376 -10.35 -7.22 -5.69
CA MET A 376 -10.47 -7.85 -7.01
C MET A 376 -9.11 -8.43 -7.38
N ILE A 377 -9.09 -9.66 -7.91
CA ILE A 377 -7.83 -10.31 -8.30
C ILE A 377 -8.01 -10.96 -9.66
N ARG A 378 -7.12 -10.65 -10.62
CA ARG A 378 -6.97 -11.32 -11.90
C ARG A 378 -5.70 -12.20 -11.89
N GLY A 379 -5.69 -13.28 -12.67
CA GLY A 379 -4.59 -14.25 -12.69
C GLY A 379 -4.75 -15.40 -11.68
N THR A 380 -5.98 -15.73 -11.35
CA THR A 380 -6.40 -16.70 -10.32
C THR A 380 -6.46 -18.16 -10.80
N GLY A 381 -5.81 -18.50 -11.92
CA GLY A 381 -5.83 -19.88 -12.44
C GLY A 381 -7.21 -20.36 -12.92
N GLY A 382 -8.09 -19.44 -13.32
CA GLY A 382 -9.42 -19.77 -13.84
C GLY A 382 -10.58 -19.57 -12.86
N VAL A 383 -10.32 -19.24 -11.59
CA VAL A 383 -11.38 -18.83 -10.65
C VAL A 383 -11.88 -17.43 -11.03
N ARG A 384 -13.19 -17.29 -11.23
CA ARG A 384 -13.81 -16.04 -11.72
C ARG A 384 -15.14 -15.74 -11.04
N GLY A 385 -15.55 -14.48 -11.13
CA GLY A 385 -16.84 -13.99 -10.68
C GLY A 385 -16.84 -13.46 -9.26
N VAL A 386 -18.03 -13.22 -8.71
CA VAL A 386 -18.21 -12.67 -7.36
C VAL A 386 -18.18 -13.79 -6.33
N CYS A 387 -17.35 -13.62 -5.30
CA CYS A 387 -17.18 -14.56 -4.20
C CYS A 387 -17.69 -13.96 -2.89
N ALA A 388 -18.67 -14.61 -2.28
CA ALA A 388 -19.32 -14.14 -1.05
C ALA A 388 -18.70 -14.67 0.25
N VAL A 389 -17.54 -15.34 0.19
CA VAL A 389 -16.83 -15.77 1.41
C VAL A 389 -16.26 -14.58 2.15
N VAL A 390 -16.19 -14.69 3.48
CA VAL A 390 -15.57 -13.66 4.30
C VAL A 390 -14.05 -13.76 4.21
N VAL A 391 -13.40 -12.67 3.89
CA VAL A 391 -11.94 -12.53 3.77
C VAL A 391 -11.53 -11.21 4.46
N GLU A 392 -10.35 -11.16 5.01
CA GLU A 392 -9.82 -9.95 5.64
C GLU A 392 -8.42 -9.58 5.15
N SER A 393 -8.01 -8.35 5.44
CA SER A 393 -6.69 -7.84 5.02
C SER A 393 -5.51 -8.67 5.52
N ALA A 394 -5.63 -9.38 6.66
CA ALA A 394 -4.59 -10.29 7.14
C ALA A 394 -4.37 -11.51 6.21
N ASP A 395 -5.37 -11.87 5.39
CA ASP A 395 -5.26 -12.99 4.44
C ASP A 395 -4.47 -12.64 3.18
N TYR A 396 -4.32 -11.36 2.91
CA TYR A 396 -3.82 -10.85 1.62
C TYR A 396 -2.43 -11.38 1.23
N ALA A 397 -1.46 -11.32 2.15
CA ALA A 397 -0.11 -11.79 1.85
C ALA A 397 -0.09 -13.29 1.48
N ALA A 398 -0.86 -14.10 2.20
CA ALA A 398 -1.01 -15.53 1.92
C ALA A 398 -1.69 -15.77 0.56
N MET A 399 -2.72 -14.98 0.21
CA MET A 399 -3.42 -15.05 -1.08
C MET A 399 -2.48 -14.73 -2.24
N MET A 400 -1.73 -13.63 -2.17
CA MET A 400 -0.80 -13.23 -3.23
C MET A 400 0.34 -14.22 -3.41
N CYS A 401 0.92 -14.72 -2.32
CA CYS A 401 1.94 -15.78 -2.36
C CYS A 401 1.39 -17.06 -2.98
N ALA A 402 0.22 -17.53 -2.56
CA ALA A 402 -0.40 -18.76 -3.10
C ALA A 402 -0.65 -18.65 -4.61
N LEU A 403 -1.21 -17.54 -5.09
CA LEU A 403 -1.47 -17.29 -6.50
C LEU A 403 -0.18 -17.18 -7.34
N ALA A 404 0.91 -16.69 -6.74
CA ALA A 404 2.22 -16.65 -7.37
C ALA A 404 3.00 -17.98 -7.28
N GLY A 405 2.46 -19.00 -6.58
CA GLY A 405 3.15 -20.27 -6.35
C GLY A 405 4.27 -20.21 -5.32
N ILE A 406 4.26 -19.18 -4.45
CA ILE A 406 5.23 -18.96 -3.39
C ILE A 406 4.70 -19.53 -2.08
N LYS A 407 5.57 -20.23 -1.34
CA LYS A 407 5.20 -20.79 -0.03
C LYS A 407 5.12 -19.67 1.01
N TYR A 408 3.95 -19.48 1.59
CA TYR A 408 3.74 -18.55 2.70
C TYR A 408 3.98 -19.23 4.05
N ASP A 409 4.62 -18.53 4.99
CA ASP A 409 4.79 -18.99 6.38
C ASP A 409 3.67 -18.43 7.25
N TYR A 410 2.80 -19.31 7.72
CA TYR A 410 1.67 -18.98 8.59
C TYR A 410 2.04 -18.83 10.06
N THR A 411 3.30 -19.07 10.43
CA THR A 411 3.72 -19.06 11.84
C THR A 411 3.56 -17.66 12.45
N GLY A 412 2.76 -17.56 13.51
CA GLY A 412 2.52 -16.30 14.21
C GLY A 412 1.67 -15.28 13.47
N THR A 413 1.10 -15.63 12.31
CA THR A 413 0.18 -14.76 11.56
C THR A 413 -1.29 -15.07 11.88
N ASP A 414 -2.19 -14.15 11.49
CA ASP A 414 -3.64 -14.34 11.52
C ASP A 414 -4.19 -14.73 10.15
N ALA A 415 -3.32 -14.87 9.17
CA ALA A 415 -3.66 -15.16 7.79
C ALA A 415 -4.38 -16.51 7.62
N ASN A 416 -5.34 -16.51 6.72
CA ASN A 416 -6.03 -17.71 6.26
C ASN A 416 -6.12 -17.66 4.73
N LEU A 417 -5.81 -18.74 4.05
CA LEU A 417 -6.08 -18.85 2.64
C LEU A 417 -7.52 -19.34 2.44
N PRO A 418 -8.41 -18.58 1.76
CA PRO A 418 -9.78 -19.02 1.50
C PRO A 418 -9.80 -20.26 0.59
N LYS A 419 -10.80 -21.13 0.75
CA LYS A 419 -10.92 -22.38 -0.04
C LYS A 419 -10.94 -22.13 -1.53
N VAL A 420 -11.58 -21.06 -1.97
CA VAL A 420 -11.67 -20.68 -3.38
C VAL A 420 -10.30 -20.45 -4.03
N LEU A 421 -9.27 -20.15 -3.23
CA LEU A 421 -7.88 -20.01 -3.67
C LEU A 421 -6.99 -21.19 -3.23
N GLY A 422 -7.57 -22.32 -2.85
CA GLY A 422 -6.83 -23.53 -2.48
C GLY A 422 -6.59 -23.75 -1.00
N GLY A 423 -7.16 -22.93 -0.14
CA GLY A 423 -7.10 -23.09 1.31
C GLY A 423 -7.98 -24.21 1.85
N THR A 424 -7.93 -24.45 3.16
CA THR A 424 -8.62 -25.57 3.81
C THR A 424 -9.86 -25.18 4.59
N ARG A 425 -9.98 -23.91 4.99
CA ARG A 425 -11.09 -23.41 5.80
C ARG A 425 -11.61 -22.07 5.30
N GLU A 426 -12.85 -21.75 5.64
CA GLU A 426 -13.45 -20.44 5.49
C GLU A 426 -13.44 -19.69 6.84
N ARG A 427 -13.41 -18.36 6.79
CA ARG A 427 -13.61 -17.52 7.95
C ARG A 427 -15.10 -17.42 8.29
N GLU A 428 -15.43 -17.46 9.58
CA GLU A 428 -16.77 -17.10 10.07
C GLU A 428 -16.96 -15.57 10.07
N TYR A 429 -15.89 -14.83 10.36
CA TYR A 429 -15.87 -13.37 10.41
C TYR A 429 -14.46 -12.83 10.13
N ALA A 430 -14.41 -11.55 9.76
CA ALA A 430 -13.22 -10.72 9.66
C ALA A 430 -13.12 -9.78 10.86
N LEU A 431 -11.91 -9.45 11.31
CA LEU A 431 -11.68 -8.54 12.42
C LEU A 431 -11.24 -7.15 11.95
N SER A 432 -11.96 -6.12 12.42
CA SER A 432 -11.57 -4.71 12.25
C SER A 432 -11.39 -4.03 13.60
N GLN A 433 -10.36 -3.20 13.75
CA GLN A 433 -10.01 -2.55 15.01
C GLN A 433 -9.56 -1.11 14.83
N SER A 434 -9.91 -0.25 15.80
CA SER A 434 -9.39 1.10 15.96
C SER A 434 -8.69 1.23 17.32
N LEU A 435 -7.40 1.53 17.31
CA LEU A 435 -6.50 1.54 18.46
C LEU A 435 -5.72 2.87 18.60
N PHE A 436 -6.41 4.00 18.51
CA PHE A 436 -5.78 5.30 18.74
C PHE A 436 -5.65 5.64 20.23
N VAL A 437 -4.46 6.06 20.65
CA VAL A 437 -4.26 6.63 21.99
C VAL A 437 -5.04 7.93 22.12
N GLY A 438 -5.92 7.98 23.13
CA GLY A 438 -6.80 9.13 23.37
C GLY A 438 -8.21 8.99 22.78
N ASP A 439 -8.44 8.05 21.88
CA ASP A 439 -9.77 7.70 21.36
C ASP A 439 -10.30 6.41 22.02
N LEU A 440 -11.61 6.18 21.92
CA LEU A 440 -12.21 4.94 22.42
C LEU A 440 -11.75 3.77 21.55
N TYR A 441 -11.34 2.66 22.18
CA TYR A 441 -11.14 1.43 21.45
C TYR A 441 -12.45 1.00 20.80
N SER A 442 -12.41 0.70 19.53
CA SER A 442 -13.52 0.12 18.77
C SER A 442 -13.03 -1.13 18.07
N GLY A 443 -13.79 -2.22 18.21
CA GLY A 443 -13.53 -3.49 17.54
C GLY A 443 -14.80 -4.03 16.91
N ALA A 444 -14.68 -4.69 15.77
CA ALA A 444 -15.81 -5.32 15.09
C ALA A 444 -15.42 -6.69 14.53
N LEU A 445 -16.39 -7.62 14.55
CA LEU A 445 -16.31 -8.89 13.82
C LEU A 445 -17.39 -8.85 12.73
N HIS A 446 -16.96 -8.85 11.46
CA HIS A 446 -17.83 -8.77 10.30
C HIS A 446 -18.02 -10.15 9.69
N GLY A 447 -19.21 -10.71 9.87
CA GLY A 447 -19.62 -11.94 9.22
C GLY A 447 -20.25 -11.68 7.83
N ARG A 448 -20.87 -12.71 7.28
CA ARG A 448 -21.57 -12.61 5.99
C ARG A 448 -22.90 -11.86 6.08
N ASP A 449 -23.59 -12.02 7.20
CA ASP A 449 -24.97 -11.57 7.46
C ASP A 449 -25.14 -10.97 8.86
N PHE A 450 -24.05 -10.67 9.53
CA PHE A 450 -24.03 -10.05 10.85
C PHE A 450 -22.76 -9.25 11.08
N HIS A 451 -22.85 -8.26 11.98
CA HIS A 451 -21.72 -7.49 12.47
C HIS A 451 -21.80 -7.37 13.98
N TYR A 452 -20.78 -7.87 14.66
CA TYR A 452 -20.61 -7.66 16.10
C TYR A 452 -19.75 -6.42 16.32
N TYR A 453 -20.21 -5.50 17.17
CA TYR A 453 -19.51 -4.27 17.53
C TYR A 453 -19.21 -4.23 19.02
N PHE A 454 -18.01 -3.74 19.34
CA PHE A 454 -17.53 -3.52 20.71
C PHE A 454 -16.89 -2.16 20.82
N LYS A 455 -17.20 -1.43 21.92
CA LYS A 455 -16.63 -0.10 22.16
C LYS A 455 -16.28 0.05 23.64
N SER A 456 -15.05 0.50 23.95
CA SER A 456 -14.64 0.83 25.31
C SER A 456 -15.34 2.08 25.81
N ALA A 457 -15.61 2.17 27.12
CA ALA A 457 -16.18 3.39 27.73
C ALA A 457 -15.13 4.46 28.02
N LYS A 458 -13.84 4.11 27.96
CA LYS A 458 -12.72 5.02 28.22
C LYS A 458 -11.72 5.01 27.05
N PRO A 459 -11.06 6.14 26.80
CA PRO A 459 -10.03 6.22 25.78
C PRO A 459 -8.88 5.23 25.99
N VAL A 460 -8.31 4.77 24.90
CA VAL A 460 -7.05 4.01 24.88
C VAL A 460 -5.97 4.84 25.57
N GLN A 461 -5.34 4.26 26.57
CA GLN A 461 -4.30 4.92 27.36
C GLN A 461 -2.94 4.84 26.65
N PRO A 462 -1.94 5.61 27.09
CA PRO A 462 -0.56 5.42 26.66
C PRO A 462 -0.16 3.92 26.74
N GLU A 463 0.79 3.50 25.90
CA GLU A 463 1.17 2.10 25.73
C GLU A 463 0.03 1.19 25.23
N PHE A 464 -0.98 1.79 24.55
CA PHE A 464 -2.13 1.12 23.95
C PHE A 464 -2.95 0.29 24.95
N ARG A 465 -3.02 0.70 26.23
CA ARG A 465 -3.81 0.01 27.27
C ARG A 465 -5.29 0.31 27.15
N ILE A 466 -6.11 -0.74 27.14
CA ILE A 466 -7.56 -0.69 26.97
C ILE A 466 -8.26 -1.01 28.29
N ASP A 467 -9.13 -0.10 28.76
CA ASP A 467 -10.03 -0.33 29.88
C ASP A 467 -11.37 -0.87 29.34
N ILE A 468 -11.63 -2.17 29.57
CA ILE A 468 -12.86 -2.83 29.12
C ILE A 468 -14.01 -2.76 30.15
N SER A 469 -13.80 -2.07 31.28
CA SER A 469 -14.86 -1.86 32.26
C SER A 469 -15.95 -0.97 31.67
N LYS A 470 -17.22 -1.39 31.77
CA LYS A 470 -18.38 -0.68 31.19
C LYS A 470 -18.33 -0.53 29.65
N ALA A 471 -17.62 -1.43 28.96
CA ALA A 471 -17.65 -1.48 27.51
C ALA A 471 -19.05 -1.91 27.03
N GLU A 472 -19.47 -1.35 25.91
CA GLU A 472 -20.74 -1.66 25.24
C GLU A 472 -20.48 -2.57 24.05
N ASP A 473 -21.40 -3.51 23.81
CA ASP A 473 -21.35 -4.39 22.65
C ASP A 473 -22.74 -4.85 22.21
N TYR A 474 -22.88 -5.12 20.91
CA TYR A 474 -24.10 -5.61 20.29
C TYR A 474 -23.82 -6.33 18.97
N ILE A 475 -24.83 -7.06 18.47
CA ILE A 475 -24.82 -7.61 17.10
C ILE A 475 -25.90 -6.89 16.29
N ALA A 476 -25.60 -6.56 15.03
CA ALA A 476 -26.57 -6.02 14.09
C ALA A 476 -26.46 -6.72 12.73
N ASP A 477 -27.51 -6.63 11.94
CA ASP A 477 -27.48 -7.02 10.52
C ASP A 477 -26.96 -5.86 9.62
N ASP A 478 -26.91 -6.08 8.30
CA ASP A 478 -26.48 -5.08 7.31
C ASP A 478 -27.34 -3.82 7.26
N ARG A 479 -28.56 -3.85 7.82
CA ARG A 479 -29.47 -2.70 7.93
C ARG A 479 -29.31 -1.93 9.22
N GLY A 480 -28.45 -2.43 10.14
CA GLY A 480 -28.29 -1.88 11.47
C GLY A 480 -29.37 -2.35 12.47
N GLU A 481 -30.20 -3.32 12.12
CA GLU A 481 -31.19 -3.90 13.05
C GLU A 481 -30.48 -4.80 14.07
N ILE A 482 -30.77 -4.55 15.34
CA ILE A 482 -30.15 -5.31 16.44
C ILE A 482 -30.62 -6.77 16.42
N ILE A 483 -29.66 -7.69 16.46
CA ILE A 483 -29.90 -9.13 16.58
C ILE A 483 -29.86 -9.47 18.08
N ASP A 484 -31.01 -9.81 18.65
CA ASP A 484 -31.16 -10.20 20.04
C ASP A 484 -30.78 -11.67 20.25
N ASP A 485 -29.48 -11.92 20.40
CA ASP A 485 -28.87 -13.24 20.61
C ASP A 485 -27.70 -13.10 21.61
N ASP A 486 -28.01 -13.25 22.89
CA ASP A 486 -27.05 -13.08 23.97
C ASP A 486 -25.92 -14.14 23.95
N ASP A 487 -26.22 -15.39 23.61
CA ASP A 487 -25.21 -16.45 23.55
C ASP A 487 -24.18 -16.17 22.46
N ARG A 488 -24.65 -15.76 21.29
CA ARG A 488 -23.83 -15.38 20.15
C ARG A 488 -23.02 -14.11 20.44
N ARG A 489 -23.64 -13.10 21.07
CA ARG A 489 -22.99 -11.88 21.51
C ARG A 489 -21.85 -12.16 22.47
N LEU A 490 -22.05 -12.99 23.49
CA LEU A 490 -21.02 -13.38 24.46
C LEU A 490 -19.88 -14.15 23.78
N LYS A 491 -20.17 -15.09 22.89
CA LYS A 491 -19.17 -15.81 22.07
C LYS A 491 -18.25 -14.84 21.33
N TYR A 492 -18.82 -13.84 20.66
CA TYR A 492 -18.04 -12.87 19.88
C TYR A 492 -17.28 -11.89 20.78
N ARG A 493 -17.85 -11.51 21.93
CA ARG A 493 -17.14 -10.73 22.94
C ARG A 493 -15.90 -11.45 23.45
N GLU A 494 -16.01 -12.69 23.82
CA GLU A 494 -14.87 -13.51 24.25
C GLU A 494 -13.80 -13.61 23.17
N ARG A 495 -14.22 -13.80 21.93
CA ARG A 495 -13.31 -13.89 20.81
C ARG A 495 -12.53 -12.60 20.60
N LEU A 496 -13.20 -11.45 20.54
CA LEU A 496 -12.57 -10.15 20.39
C LEU A 496 -11.65 -9.82 21.56
N LEU A 497 -12.08 -10.08 22.79
CA LEU A 497 -11.25 -9.86 23.98
C LEU A 497 -10.02 -10.75 24.01
N SER A 498 -10.09 -11.96 23.46
CA SER A 498 -8.92 -12.84 23.35
C SER A 498 -7.85 -12.26 22.43
N GLU A 499 -8.24 -11.56 21.34
CA GLU A 499 -7.30 -10.89 20.41
C GLU A 499 -6.53 -9.75 21.07
N ILE A 500 -7.21 -8.99 21.92
CA ILE A 500 -6.63 -7.81 22.59
C ILE A 500 -6.20 -8.08 24.03
N LYS A 501 -6.20 -9.34 24.48
CA LYS A 501 -5.94 -9.72 25.89
C LYS A 501 -4.66 -9.10 26.47
N HIS A 502 -3.62 -9.00 25.66
CA HIS A 502 -2.32 -8.44 26.05
C HIS A 502 -2.35 -6.91 26.20
N LEU A 503 -3.36 -6.23 25.65
CA LEU A 503 -3.57 -4.78 25.73
C LEU A 503 -4.56 -4.40 26.85
N ILE A 504 -5.33 -5.35 27.39
CA ILE A 504 -6.30 -5.07 28.43
C ILE A 504 -5.58 -4.64 29.70
N LYS A 505 -6.04 -3.52 30.27
CA LYS A 505 -5.56 -3.02 31.57
C LYS A 505 -5.89 -4.03 32.67
N LYS A 506 -4.87 -4.43 33.41
CA LYS A 506 -5.03 -5.27 34.60
C LYS A 506 -5.63 -4.50 35.77
#